data_c255494b0c3a0488f15b3476c5389e97
#
_entry.id   c255494b0c3a0488f15b3476c5389e97
#
_cell.length_a   1.000
_cell.length_b   1.000
_cell.length_c   1.000
_cell.angle_alpha   90.00
_cell.angle_beta   90.00
_cell.angle_gamma   90.00
#
_symmetry.space_group_name_H-M   'P 1'
#
loop_
_entity.id
_entity.type
_entity.pdbx_description
1 polymer ?
#
loop_
_entity_poly.entity_id
_entity_poly.type
_entity_poly.pdbx_seq_one_letter_code
_entity_poly.pdbx_strand_id
1 'polypeptide(L)'
;MDMTLPREIHRVFSAAEEQPIEWLGEKRFSQFDVEFDGEHEILWARMRGSPVPNFNRTLLAEARDIQRAIEASGGHLRVNGADCTFRYVVLGSSVPGVFSLGGDLGLFMQLIRGRDRAALERYGRECVDVCYHNVSHYSLPVTTISLVQGEALGGGMESALSSEVVIAERSAKFGLPEVLFGLFPGRGAYNLIGRRLGRKVAEEMILSGAIWTGEELYAKGLVDVLADDGQGEAALHDYVRQHSRKVNTHRALQRIRDTHEPVRYEELLSIVNIWCDAAMDLTETQLKLMERLVRAQGKRMAQVDGATHRAAA
;
A
#
# COMPACT_ATOMS: atom_id res chain seq x y z
N MET A 1 -40.10 -16.11 -17.10
CA MET A 1 -39.33 -16.29 -15.85
C MET A 1 -38.35 -15.15 -15.77
N ASP A 2 -38.79 -14.11 -15.10
CA ASP A 2 -38.13 -12.80 -15.07
C ASP A 2 -37.10 -12.86 -13.92
N MET A 3 -35.81 -12.95 -14.28
CA MET A 3 -34.70 -12.89 -13.33
C MET A 3 -34.28 -11.43 -13.15
N THR A 4 -35.02 -10.69 -12.38
CA THR A 4 -34.58 -9.38 -11.86
C THR A 4 -33.48 -9.61 -10.83
N LEU A 5 -32.25 -9.28 -11.20
CA LEU A 5 -31.11 -9.20 -10.28
C LEU A 5 -31.38 -8.13 -9.19
N PRO A 6 -30.97 -8.36 -7.93
CA PRO A 6 -31.20 -7.41 -6.85
C PRO A 6 -30.42 -6.11 -7.09
N ARG A 7 -31.13 -5.01 -7.20
CA ARG A 7 -30.62 -3.64 -7.31
C ARG A 7 -30.24 -3.03 -5.95
N GLU A 8 -29.54 -3.70 -5.07
CA GLU A 8 -29.29 -3.17 -3.70
C GLU A 8 -27.86 -3.28 -3.21
N ILE A 9 -26.84 -3.02 -4.07
CA ILE A 9 -25.45 -2.83 -3.57
C ILE A 9 -24.89 -1.44 -3.92
N HIS A 10 -25.64 -0.55 -4.52
CA HIS A 10 -25.16 0.77 -4.95
C HIS A 10 -25.72 1.97 -4.18
N ARG A 11 -26.14 1.82 -2.92
CA ARG A 11 -26.63 2.95 -2.13
C ARG A 11 -26.22 2.88 -0.66
N VAL A 12 -24.93 3.14 -0.38
CA VAL A 12 -24.52 3.55 0.97
C VAL A 12 -23.71 4.87 0.94
N PHE A 13 -23.45 5.43 -0.20
CA PHE A 13 -22.94 6.80 -0.28
C PHE A 13 -24.06 7.70 -0.79
N SER A 14 -24.73 8.39 0.15
CA SER A 14 -25.50 9.57 -0.18
C SER A 14 -24.56 10.49 -0.96
N ALA A 15 -25.08 11.13 -2.01
CA ALA A 15 -24.43 12.26 -2.64
C ALA A 15 -24.18 13.35 -1.58
N ALA A 16 -23.12 13.24 -0.80
CA ALA A 16 -22.49 14.36 -0.18
C ALA A 16 -22.09 15.27 -1.36
N GLU A 17 -22.51 16.52 -1.33
CA GLU A 17 -22.13 17.50 -2.35
C GLU A 17 -20.62 17.37 -2.57
N GLU A 18 -20.22 17.02 -3.80
CA GLU A 18 -18.81 16.89 -4.20
C GLU A 18 -18.15 18.23 -3.92
N GLN A 19 -17.45 18.33 -2.81
CA GLN A 19 -16.67 19.53 -2.49
C GLN A 19 -15.25 19.26 -2.94
N PRO A 20 -14.72 20.09 -3.89
CA PRO A 20 -13.33 19.97 -4.29
C PRO A 20 -12.46 20.09 -3.03
N ILE A 21 -11.50 19.18 -2.88
CA ILE A 21 -10.57 19.25 -1.75
C ILE A 21 -9.84 20.59 -1.84
N GLU A 22 -9.99 21.43 -0.82
CA GLU A 22 -9.00 22.48 -0.59
C GLU A 22 -7.66 21.78 -0.38
N TRP A 23 -6.67 22.18 -1.14
CA TRP A 23 -5.39 21.50 -1.38
C TRP A 23 -4.81 20.78 -0.15
N LEU A 24 -4.76 19.45 -0.22
CA LEU A 24 -4.14 18.60 0.82
C LEU A 24 -2.69 18.96 1.11
N GLY A 25 -1.97 19.57 0.16
CA GLY A 25 -0.59 20.04 0.33
C GLY A 25 -0.44 21.21 1.32
N GLU A 26 -1.52 21.92 1.66
CA GLU A 26 -1.51 22.93 2.74
C GLU A 26 -1.62 22.27 4.12
N LYS A 27 -2.17 21.06 4.20
CA LYS A 27 -2.21 20.28 5.44
C LYS A 27 -0.83 19.65 5.70
N ARG A 28 -0.22 20.02 6.82
CA ARG A 28 1.06 19.41 7.23
C ARG A 28 0.82 18.04 7.83
N PHE A 29 1.18 17.02 7.08
CA PHE A 29 1.28 15.65 7.58
C PHE A 29 2.69 15.40 8.15
N SER A 30 2.78 14.57 9.18
CA SER A 30 4.08 14.19 9.77
C SER A 30 4.69 12.97 9.06
N GLN A 31 3.85 12.11 8.49
CA GLN A 31 4.22 10.84 7.88
C GLN A 31 4.06 10.82 6.36
N PHE A 32 3.51 11.87 5.76
CA PHE A 32 3.31 11.96 4.31
C PHE A 32 3.73 13.31 3.74
N ASP A 33 4.29 13.26 2.53
CA ASP A 33 4.33 14.37 1.58
C ASP A 33 3.22 14.14 0.56
N VAL A 34 2.32 15.13 0.42
CA VAL A 34 1.22 15.08 -0.56
C VAL A 34 1.42 16.20 -1.56
N GLU A 35 1.52 15.85 -2.84
CA GLU A 35 1.80 16.78 -3.93
C GLU A 35 0.89 16.52 -5.11
N PHE A 36 0.53 17.56 -5.86
CA PHE A 36 -0.21 17.43 -7.10
C PHE A 36 0.66 17.83 -8.30
N ASP A 37 0.82 16.89 -9.22
CA ASP A 37 1.41 17.12 -10.53
C ASP A 37 0.29 17.36 -11.55
N GLY A 38 0.06 18.64 -11.86
CA GLY A 38 -1.00 19.05 -12.79
C GLY A 38 -0.72 18.72 -14.25
N GLU A 39 0.53 18.53 -14.64
CA GLU A 39 0.90 18.14 -16.01
C GLU A 39 0.46 16.70 -16.33
N HIS A 40 0.61 15.82 -15.35
CA HIS A 40 0.32 14.39 -15.48
C HIS A 40 -0.99 13.96 -14.79
N GLU A 41 -1.71 14.90 -14.15
CA GLU A 41 -2.93 14.64 -13.37
C GLU A 41 -2.70 13.61 -12.25
N ILE A 42 -1.56 13.69 -11.58
CA ILE A 42 -1.13 12.76 -10.52
C ILE A 42 -1.27 13.42 -9.14
N LEU A 43 -1.96 12.74 -8.24
CA LEU A 43 -1.91 13.02 -6.81
C LEU A 43 -0.87 12.08 -6.18
N TRP A 44 0.23 12.65 -5.71
CA TRP A 44 1.28 11.92 -5.01
C TRP A 44 1.02 11.85 -3.52
N ALA A 45 1.24 10.68 -2.93
CA ALA A 45 1.34 10.46 -1.49
C ALA A 45 2.64 9.71 -1.20
N ARG A 46 3.67 10.41 -0.74
CA ARG A 46 4.96 9.81 -0.40
C ARG A 46 5.09 9.64 1.11
N MET A 47 5.35 8.42 1.56
CA MET A 47 5.60 8.12 2.96
C MET A 47 6.94 8.68 3.41
N ARG A 48 6.97 9.41 4.53
CA ARG A 48 8.21 9.96 5.13
C ARG A 48 8.95 9.00 6.04
N GLY A 49 8.24 8.06 6.66
CA GLY A 49 8.84 7.01 7.47
C GLY A 49 9.56 7.46 8.74
N SER A 50 9.00 8.38 9.50
CA SER A 50 9.60 8.87 10.74
C SER A 50 8.96 8.24 12.00
N PRO A 51 9.72 7.73 12.97
CA PRO A 51 11.16 7.49 12.98
C PRO A 51 11.58 6.21 12.22
N VAL A 52 10.63 5.36 11.84
CA VAL A 52 10.84 4.13 11.07
C VAL A 52 9.78 4.06 9.99
N PRO A 53 10.11 3.76 8.71
CA PRO A 53 9.17 3.67 7.61
C PRO A 53 8.32 2.39 7.70
N ASN A 54 7.45 2.34 8.69
CA ASN A 54 6.50 1.26 8.92
C ASN A 54 5.07 1.80 9.10
N PHE A 55 4.09 0.90 9.08
CA PHE A 55 2.69 1.25 9.28
C PHE A 55 2.37 1.48 10.76
N ASN A 56 3.00 2.49 11.38
CA ASN A 56 2.64 2.93 12.72
C ASN A 56 1.27 3.62 12.73
N ARG A 57 0.69 3.80 13.93
CA ARG A 57 -0.67 4.36 14.07
C ARG A 57 -0.81 5.77 13.51
N THR A 58 0.23 6.59 13.59
CA THR A 58 0.20 7.96 13.03
C THR A 58 0.13 7.89 11.50
N LEU A 59 0.97 7.05 10.87
CA LEU A 59 0.93 6.86 9.42
C LEU A 59 -0.44 6.33 8.97
N LEU A 60 -1.01 5.35 9.67
CA LEU A 60 -2.34 4.82 9.34
C LEU A 60 -3.43 5.88 9.47
N ALA A 61 -3.41 6.69 10.52
CA ALA A 61 -4.38 7.77 10.71
C ALA A 61 -4.28 8.82 9.60
N GLU A 62 -3.07 9.28 9.28
CA GLU A 62 -2.83 10.25 8.21
C GLU A 62 -3.18 9.69 6.83
N ALA A 63 -2.85 8.41 6.55
CA ALA A 63 -3.26 7.73 5.33
C ALA A 63 -4.78 7.71 5.17
N ARG A 64 -5.53 7.40 6.25
CA ARG A 64 -7.00 7.44 6.23
C ARG A 64 -7.56 8.86 6.01
N ASP A 65 -6.93 9.87 6.59
CA ASP A 65 -7.32 11.26 6.35
C ASP A 65 -7.14 11.65 4.87
N ILE A 66 -5.99 11.28 4.27
CA ILE A 66 -5.72 11.50 2.85
C ILE A 66 -6.74 10.75 1.98
N GLN A 67 -6.99 9.47 2.28
CA GLN A 67 -7.93 8.63 1.53
C GLN A 67 -9.37 9.17 1.59
N ARG A 68 -9.84 9.60 2.77
CA ARG A 68 -11.16 10.23 2.93
C ARG A 68 -11.27 11.52 2.12
N ALA A 69 -10.21 12.32 2.10
CA ALA A 69 -10.18 13.53 1.28
C ALA A 69 -10.25 13.17 -0.21
N ILE A 70 -9.50 12.17 -0.68
CA ILE A 70 -9.57 11.66 -2.06
C ILE A 70 -10.99 11.20 -2.40
N GLU A 71 -11.62 10.38 -1.56
CA GLU A 71 -12.99 9.88 -1.76
C GLU A 71 -14.01 11.02 -1.83
N ALA A 72 -13.95 11.97 -0.89
CA ALA A 72 -14.86 13.09 -0.81
C ALA A 72 -14.72 14.07 -1.99
N SER A 73 -13.57 14.09 -2.65
CA SER A 73 -13.28 15.00 -3.77
C SER A 73 -13.95 14.60 -5.09
N GLY A 74 -14.41 13.36 -5.23
CA GLY A 74 -14.87 12.86 -6.53
C GLY A 74 -13.81 12.87 -7.64
N GLY A 75 -12.52 13.00 -7.30
CA GLY A 75 -11.42 13.15 -8.26
C GLY A 75 -11.08 14.60 -8.62
N HIS A 76 -11.65 15.58 -7.89
CA HIS A 76 -11.43 17.01 -8.08
C HIS A 76 -10.68 17.63 -6.91
N LEU A 77 -9.84 18.60 -7.20
CA LEU A 77 -9.14 19.40 -6.19
C LEU A 77 -9.02 20.86 -6.64
N ARG A 78 -8.86 21.74 -5.67
CA ARG A 78 -8.63 23.16 -5.92
C ARG A 78 -7.19 23.53 -5.54
N VAL A 79 -6.43 23.99 -6.54
CA VAL A 79 -5.03 24.39 -6.38
C VAL A 79 -4.91 25.86 -6.77
N ASN A 80 -4.47 26.72 -5.85
CA ASN A 80 -4.33 28.15 -6.09
C ASN A 80 -5.59 28.80 -6.70
N GLY A 81 -6.78 28.37 -6.25
CA GLY A 81 -8.07 28.87 -6.73
C GLY A 81 -8.55 28.30 -8.06
N ALA A 82 -7.76 27.44 -8.72
CA ALA A 82 -8.15 26.76 -9.96
C ALA A 82 -8.67 25.36 -9.66
N ASP A 83 -9.76 24.97 -10.31
CA ASP A 83 -10.30 23.61 -10.24
C ASP A 83 -9.46 22.69 -11.15
N CYS A 84 -8.93 21.62 -10.55
CA CYS A 84 -8.11 20.61 -11.19
C CYS A 84 -8.73 19.22 -11.02
N THR A 85 -8.37 18.29 -11.88
CA THR A 85 -8.74 16.88 -11.74
C THR A 85 -7.49 16.02 -11.63
N PHE A 86 -7.56 14.90 -10.89
CA PHE A 86 -6.53 13.88 -10.92
C PHE A 86 -7.10 12.55 -11.41
N ARG A 87 -6.30 11.81 -12.14
CA ARG A 87 -6.64 10.48 -12.68
C ARG A 87 -5.79 9.38 -12.11
N TYR A 88 -4.69 9.76 -11.48
CA TYR A 88 -3.72 8.83 -10.90
C TYR A 88 -3.48 9.21 -9.44
N VAL A 89 -3.46 8.19 -8.58
CA VAL A 89 -3.02 8.33 -7.20
C VAL A 89 -1.78 7.47 -7.03
N VAL A 90 -0.66 8.09 -6.71
CA VAL A 90 0.63 7.43 -6.60
C VAL A 90 1.07 7.33 -5.15
N LEU A 91 1.26 6.11 -4.67
CA LEU A 91 1.90 5.81 -3.40
C LEU A 91 3.40 5.60 -3.61
N GLY A 92 4.22 6.41 -2.96
CA GLY A 92 5.68 6.33 -3.00
C GLY A 92 6.29 6.47 -1.61
N SER A 93 7.59 6.66 -1.56
CA SER A 93 8.33 6.93 -0.33
C SER A 93 9.37 8.03 -0.55
N SER A 94 9.50 8.94 0.43
CA SER A 94 10.58 9.93 0.47
C SER A 94 11.83 9.39 1.19
N VAL A 95 11.80 8.14 1.67
CA VAL A 95 12.92 7.51 2.40
C VAL A 95 13.86 6.83 1.42
N PRO A 96 15.11 7.26 1.29
CA PRO A 96 16.06 6.68 0.36
C PRO A 96 16.23 5.17 0.57
N GLY A 97 16.02 4.37 -0.48
CA GLY A 97 16.19 2.93 -0.48
C GLY A 97 15.14 2.14 0.31
N VAL A 98 14.10 2.78 0.82
CA VAL A 98 13.02 2.10 1.55
C VAL A 98 11.66 2.61 1.09
N PHE A 99 10.83 1.69 0.59
CA PHE A 99 9.42 1.95 0.36
C PHE A 99 8.63 1.84 1.67
N SER A 100 8.67 0.66 2.32
CA SER A 100 8.14 0.44 3.67
C SER A 100 8.65 -0.87 4.27
N LEU A 101 8.97 -0.85 5.55
CA LEU A 101 9.41 -2.04 6.31
C LEU A 101 8.25 -2.84 6.91
N GLY A 102 7.01 -2.52 6.54
CA GLY A 102 5.83 -3.28 6.90
C GLY A 102 5.15 -2.84 8.20
N GLY A 103 4.59 -3.79 8.93
CA GLY A 103 3.87 -3.52 10.18
C GLY A 103 4.75 -3.00 11.31
N ASP A 104 4.14 -2.39 12.31
CA ASP A 104 4.82 -1.97 13.54
C ASP A 104 5.08 -3.18 14.45
N LEU A 105 6.22 -3.85 14.23
CA LEU A 105 6.62 -5.03 15.00
C LEU A 105 6.79 -4.73 16.50
N GLY A 106 7.15 -3.50 16.86
CA GLY A 106 7.25 -3.08 18.26
C GLY A 106 5.89 -3.10 18.94
N LEU A 107 4.89 -2.53 18.28
CA LEU A 107 3.51 -2.58 18.73
C LEU A 107 2.97 -4.02 18.77
N PHE A 108 3.29 -4.86 17.78
CA PHE A 108 2.87 -6.27 17.79
C PHE A 108 3.38 -6.99 19.02
N MET A 109 4.67 -6.91 19.29
CA MET A 109 5.27 -7.56 20.47
C MET A 109 4.63 -7.09 21.78
N GLN A 110 4.38 -5.79 21.91
CA GLN A 110 3.71 -5.23 23.09
C GLN A 110 2.31 -5.84 23.27
N LEU A 111 1.50 -5.87 22.21
CA LEU A 111 0.13 -6.37 22.28
C LEU A 111 0.06 -7.89 22.48
N ILE A 112 0.97 -8.64 21.84
CA ILE A 112 1.04 -10.09 21.97
C ILE A 112 1.46 -10.48 23.40
N ARG A 113 2.51 -9.86 23.96
CA ARG A 113 2.94 -10.10 25.34
C ARG A 113 1.87 -9.69 26.35
N GLY A 114 1.15 -8.60 26.05
CA GLY A 114 0.01 -8.15 26.85
C GLY A 114 -1.26 -8.98 26.68
N ARG A 115 -1.26 -9.99 25.79
CA ARG A 115 -2.43 -10.81 25.43
C ARG A 115 -3.64 -9.97 24.99
N ASP A 116 -3.39 -8.77 24.43
CA ASP A 116 -4.44 -7.85 23.97
C ASP A 116 -4.78 -8.12 22.51
N ARG A 117 -5.46 -9.26 22.27
CA ARG A 117 -5.95 -9.63 20.93
C ARG A 117 -6.86 -8.57 20.32
N ALA A 118 -7.70 -7.94 21.14
CA ALA A 118 -8.65 -6.94 20.65
C ALA A 118 -7.96 -5.68 20.12
N ALA A 119 -6.88 -5.21 20.77
CA ALA A 119 -6.09 -4.10 20.26
C ALA A 119 -5.30 -4.50 19.00
N LEU A 120 -4.82 -5.74 18.93
CA LEU A 120 -4.13 -6.26 17.75
C LEU A 120 -5.07 -6.35 16.55
N GLU A 121 -6.31 -6.81 16.75
CA GLU A 121 -7.35 -6.85 15.73
C GLU A 121 -7.72 -5.45 15.24
N ARG A 122 -7.90 -4.48 16.14
CA ARG A 122 -8.14 -3.06 15.74
C ARG A 122 -7.03 -2.53 14.85
N TYR A 123 -5.77 -2.74 15.23
CA TYR A 123 -4.63 -2.34 14.40
C TYR A 123 -4.63 -3.05 13.03
N GLY A 124 -4.88 -4.36 13.00
CA GLY A 124 -4.98 -5.13 11.76
C GLY A 124 -6.10 -4.60 10.85
N ARG A 125 -7.25 -4.23 11.43
CA ARG A 125 -8.36 -3.61 10.73
C ARG A 125 -7.97 -2.26 10.13
N GLU A 126 -7.31 -1.37 10.90
CA GLU A 126 -6.78 -0.09 10.41
C GLU A 126 -5.84 -0.28 9.22
N CYS A 127 -4.99 -1.32 9.26
CA CYS A 127 -4.12 -1.68 8.14
C CYS A 127 -4.90 -2.15 6.91
N VAL A 128 -5.94 -2.96 7.10
CA VAL A 128 -6.83 -3.42 6.02
C VAL A 128 -7.61 -2.26 5.43
N ASP A 129 -8.11 -1.34 6.24
CA ASP A 129 -8.83 -0.15 5.76
C ASP A 129 -7.99 0.62 4.74
N VAL A 130 -6.74 0.94 5.10
CA VAL A 130 -5.81 1.66 4.21
C VAL A 130 -5.54 0.86 2.92
N CYS A 131 -5.34 -0.45 3.03
CA CYS A 131 -5.09 -1.32 1.89
C CYS A 131 -6.31 -1.40 0.95
N TYR A 132 -7.51 -1.61 1.53
CA TYR A 132 -8.74 -1.80 0.77
C TYR A 132 -9.16 -0.56 -0.02
N HIS A 133 -9.01 0.64 0.54
CA HIS A 133 -9.33 1.87 -0.18
C HIS A 133 -8.44 2.06 -1.41
N ASN A 134 -7.18 1.64 -1.34
CA ASN A 134 -6.28 1.66 -2.49
C ASN A 134 -6.69 0.60 -3.54
N VAL A 135 -7.01 -0.63 -3.11
CA VAL A 135 -7.51 -1.72 -3.97
C VAL A 135 -8.81 -1.35 -4.67
N SER A 136 -9.73 -0.67 -3.96
CA SER A 136 -11.03 -0.26 -4.49
C SER A 136 -10.97 1.07 -5.27
N HIS A 137 -9.77 1.56 -5.58
CA HIS A 137 -9.56 2.83 -6.32
C HIS A 137 -10.30 4.01 -5.70
N TYR A 138 -10.45 4.02 -4.34
CA TYR A 138 -11.23 5.04 -3.62
C TYR A 138 -12.68 5.16 -4.10
N SER A 139 -13.25 4.12 -4.73
CA SER A 139 -14.54 4.16 -5.44
C SER A 139 -14.62 5.23 -6.53
N LEU A 140 -13.50 5.69 -7.05
CA LEU A 140 -13.36 6.72 -8.06
C LEU A 140 -12.81 6.13 -9.38
N PRO A 141 -13.01 6.80 -10.51
CA PRO A 141 -12.43 6.40 -11.79
C PRO A 141 -10.95 6.81 -11.90
N VAL A 142 -10.16 6.46 -10.89
CA VAL A 142 -8.71 6.72 -10.84
C VAL A 142 -7.92 5.42 -10.95
N THR A 143 -6.67 5.51 -11.40
CA THR A 143 -5.71 4.42 -11.39
C THR A 143 -4.77 4.59 -10.20
N THR A 144 -4.71 3.60 -9.33
CA THR A 144 -3.75 3.57 -8.22
C THR A 144 -2.42 3.00 -8.68
N ILE A 145 -1.32 3.64 -8.34
CA ILE A 145 0.04 3.24 -8.72
C ILE A 145 0.91 3.22 -7.47
N SER A 146 1.69 2.16 -7.30
CA SER A 146 2.81 2.15 -6.34
C SER A 146 4.13 2.31 -7.07
N LEU A 147 4.94 3.29 -6.67
CA LEU A 147 6.31 3.46 -7.12
C LEU A 147 7.27 2.95 -6.06
N VAL A 148 7.94 1.83 -6.34
CA VAL A 148 8.82 1.14 -5.39
C VAL A 148 10.29 1.32 -5.82
N GLN A 149 11.00 2.19 -5.12
CA GLN A 149 12.40 2.53 -5.37
C GLN A 149 13.35 2.00 -4.28
N GLY A 150 12.89 1.04 -3.49
CA GLY A 150 13.64 0.47 -2.38
C GLY A 150 12.95 -0.74 -1.78
N GLU A 151 13.15 -0.98 -0.48
CA GLU A 151 12.60 -2.15 0.20
C GLU A 151 11.11 -2.00 0.52
N ALA A 152 10.32 -2.96 0.05
CA ALA A 152 8.91 -3.17 0.36
C ALA A 152 8.75 -4.52 1.07
N LEU A 153 8.78 -4.53 2.40
CA LEU A 153 8.79 -5.77 3.20
C LEU A 153 7.48 -5.95 3.98
N GLY A 154 7.01 -7.19 4.08
CA GLY A 154 5.79 -7.54 4.80
C GLY A 154 4.60 -6.68 4.34
N GLY A 155 3.97 -5.98 5.28
CA GLY A 155 2.92 -5.02 4.99
C GLY A 155 3.30 -3.95 3.94
N GLY A 156 4.59 -3.67 3.73
CA GLY A 156 5.08 -2.80 2.68
C GLY A 156 4.88 -3.40 1.28
N MET A 157 5.18 -4.68 1.11
CA MET A 157 4.89 -5.39 -0.14
C MET A 157 3.37 -5.51 -0.36
N GLU A 158 2.60 -5.79 0.68
CA GLU A 158 1.13 -5.83 0.60
C GLU A 158 0.55 -4.48 0.16
N SER A 159 1.09 -3.38 0.68
CA SER A 159 0.71 -2.03 0.25
C SER A 159 1.09 -1.73 -1.19
N ALA A 160 2.28 -2.13 -1.63
CA ALA A 160 2.67 -1.97 -3.03
C ALA A 160 1.73 -2.74 -3.96
N LEU A 161 1.40 -3.99 -3.62
CA LEU A 161 0.51 -4.86 -4.39
C LEU A 161 -0.98 -4.45 -4.32
N SER A 162 -1.38 -3.60 -3.38
CA SER A 162 -2.74 -3.07 -3.30
C SER A 162 -3.05 -2.05 -4.40
N SER A 163 -2.06 -1.50 -5.06
CA SER A 163 -2.25 -0.65 -6.24
C SER A 163 -2.57 -1.47 -7.48
N GLU A 164 -3.31 -0.89 -8.41
CA GLU A 164 -3.60 -1.50 -9.72
C GLU A 164 -2.31 -1.75 -10.50
N VAL A 165 -1.38 -0.78 -10.42
CA VAL A 165 -0.10 -0.81 -11.14
C VAL A 165 1.04 -0.73 -10.15
N VAL A 166 2.01 -1.63 -10.29
CA VAL A 166 3.27 -1.60 -9.54
C VAL A 166 4.40 -1.25 -10.49
N ILE A 167 5.02 -0.10 -10.26
CA ILE A 167 6.25 0.33 -10.94
C ILE A 167 7.40 0.13 -9.96
N ALA A 168 8.44 -0.58 -10.35
CA ALA A 168 9.58 -0.82 -9.48
C ALA A 168 10.91 -0.60 -10.19
N GLU A 169 11.89 -0.10 -9.46
CA GLU A 169 13.29 -0.11 -9.88
C GLU A 169 13.85 -1.53 -9.80
N ARG A 170 14.83 -1.85 -10.69
CA ARG A 170 15.39 -3.21 -10.80
C ARG A 170 15.89 -3.76 -9.47
N SER A 171 16.63 -2.95 -8.72
CA SER A 171 17.23 -3.34 -7.45
C SER A 171 16.27 -3.25 -6.25
N ALA A 172 15.06 -2.71 -6.43
CA ALA A 172 14.04 -2.67 -5.38
C ALA A 172 13.80 -4.07 -4.81
N LYS A 173 13.57 -4.17 -3.50
CA LYS A 173 13.45 -5.46 -2.82
C LYS A 173 12.06 -5.65 -2.25
N PHE A 174 11.50 -6.80 -2.52
CA PHE A 174 10.18 -7.21 -2.04
C PHE A 174 10.29 -8.49 -1.24
N GLY A 175 9.54 -8.62 -0.18
CA GLY A 175 9.55 -9.86 0.59
C GLY A 175 8.47 -9.92 1.65
N LEU A 176 8.16 -11.15 2.07
CA LEU A 176 7.18 -11.48 3.09
C LEU A 176 7.89 -12.27 4.21
N PRO A 177 8.66 -11.58 5.08
CA PRO A 177 9.52 -12.22 6.06
C PRO A 177 8.78 -12.76 7.30
N GLU A 178 7.45 -12.65 7.36
CA GLU A 178 6.65 -13.02 8.53
C GLU A 178 6.84 -14.47 8.96
N VAL A 179 7.07 -15.38 8.00
CA VAL A 179 7.30 -16.80 8.26
C VAL A 179 8.55 -17.04 9.11
N LEU A 180 9.53 -16.15 9.04
CA LEU A 180 10.79 -16.27 9.81
C LEU A 180 10.58 -16.17 11.34
N PHE A 181 9.48 -15.55 11.76
CA PHE A 181 9.08 -15.47 13.16
C PHE A 181 7.74 -16.14 13.46
N GLY A 182 7.32 -17.07 12.59
CA GLY A 182 6.17 -17.93 12.82
C GLY A 182 4.81 -17.31 12.53
N LEU A 183 4.77 -16.23 11.71
CA LEU A 183 3.55 -15.62 11.23
C LEU A 183 3.45 -15.72 9.68
N PHE A 184 2.43 -15.12 9.14
CA PHE A 184 2.20 -14.94 7.72
C PHE A 184 1.72 -13.49 7.45
N PRO A 185 1.75 -12.99 6.20
CA PRO A 185 1.29 -11.65 5.87
C PRO A 185 -0.22 -11.51 6.13
N GLY A 186 -0.62 -10.54 6.96
CA GLY A 186 -1.98 -10.43 7.50
C GLY A 186 -2.88 -9.40 6.81
N ARG A 187 -2.42 -8.71 5.73
CA ARG A 187 -3.16 -7.62 5.09
C ARG A 187 -3.69 -7.95 3.70
N GLY A 188 -3.46 -9.17 3.22
CA GLY A 188 -3.99 -9.60 1.93
C GLY A 188 -2.98 -10.06 0.90
N ALA A 189 -1.70 -10.30 1.25
CA ALA A 189 -0.71 -10.82 0.30
C ALA A 189 -1.18 -12.08 -0.42
N TYR A 190 -1.80 -13.01 0.31
CA TYR A 190 -2.37 -14.22 -0.28
C TYR A 190 -3.37 -13.91 -1.39
N ASN A 191 -4.29 -12.97 -1.14
CA ASN A 191 -5.33 -12.56 -2.06
C ASN A 191 -4.76 -11.80 -3.27
N LEU A 192 -3.85 -10.85 -3.02
CA LEU A 192 -3.29 -9.98 -4.04
C LEU A 192 -2.35 -10.73 -4.98
N ILE A 193 -1.48 -11.60 -4.44
CA ILE A 193 -0.60 -12.45 -5.24
C ILE A 193 -1.39 -13.56 -5.92
N GLY A 194 -2.32 -14.20 -5.19
CA GLY A 194 -3.11 -15.30 -5.69
C GLY A 194 -3.96 -14.94 -6.91
N ARG A 195 -4.52 -13.72 -6.95
CA ARG A 195 -5.26 -13.20 -8.11
C ARG A 195 -4.37 -12.89 -9.31
N ARG A 196 -3.12 -12.50 -9.08
CA ARG A 196 -2.18 -12.19 -10.17
C ARG A 196 -1.46 -13.42 -10.71
N LEU A 197 -1.04 -14.35 -9.83
CA LEU A 197 -0.15 -15.47 -10.18
C LEU A 197 -0.73 -16.85 -9.87
N GLY A 198 -1.89 -16.92 -9.23
CA GLY A 198 -2.51 -18.16 -8.77
C GLY A 198 -2.07 -18.58 -7.37
N ARG A 199 -2.92 -19.40 -6.73
CA ARG A 199 -2.79 -19.83 -5.34
C ARG A 199 -1.44 -20.47 -5.03
N LYS A 200 -0.97 -21.38 -5.89
CA LYS A 200 0.27 -22.11 -5.66
C LYS A 200 1.47 -21.17 -5.50
N VAL A 201 1.60 -20.19 -6.41
CA VAL A 201 2.70 -19.23 -6.37
C VAL A 201 2.60 -18.33 -5.12
N ALA A 202 1.39 -17.91 -4.73
CA ALA A 202 1.19 -17.15 -3.50
C ALA A 202 1.68 -17.91 -2.26
N GLU A 203 1.30 -19.18 -2.13
CA GLU A 203 1.72 -20.06 -1.02
C GLU A 203 3.25 -20.25 -1.01
N GLU A 204 3.87 -20.53 -2.16
CA GLU A 204 5.31 -20.69 -2.30
C GLU A 204 6.06 -19.39 -1.90
N MET A 205 5.60 -18.25 -2.34
CA MET A 205 6.21 -16.96 -2.00
C MET A 205 6.11 -16.66 -0.49
N ILE A 206 4.94 -16.86 0.11
CA ILE A 206 4.71 -16.63 1.53
C ILE A 206 5.57 -17.58 2.38
N LEU A 207 5.56 -18.88 2.06
CA LEU A 207 6.28 -19.90 2.83
C LEU A 207 7.78 -19.82 2.68
N SER A 208 8.29 -19.25 1.59
CA SER A 208 9.73 -19.12 1.37
C SER A 208 10.40 -18.10 2.29
N GLY A 209 9.70 -17.04 2.67
CA GLY A 209 10.28 -15.87 3.34
C GLY A 209 11.39 -15.19 2.54
N ALA A 210 11.48 -15.47 1.25
CA ALA A 210 12.52 -14.97 0.37
C ALA A 210 12.35 -13.47 0.07
N ILE A 211 13.48 -12.84 -0.27
CA ILE A 211 13.51 -11.48 -0.80
C ILE A 211 13.70 -11.57 -2.31
N TRP A 212 12.84 -10.87 -3.04
CA TRP A 212 12.83 -10.80 -4.50
C TRP A 212 13.23 -9.41 -4.96
N THR A 213 13.95 -9.33 -6.06
CA THR A 213 14.22 -8.04 -6.71
C THR A 213 13.02 -7.57 -7.53
N GLY A 214 12.97 -6.27 -7.86
CA GLY A 214 11.98 -5.73 -8.79
C GLY A 214 12.02 -6.43 -10.15
N GLU A 215 13.22 -6.75 -10.65
CA GLU A 215 13.41 -7.49 -11.91
C GLU A 215 12.85 -8.92 -11.84
N GLU A 216 13.08 -9.65 -10.74
CA GLU A 216 12.52 -10.99 -10.54
C GLU A 216 11.00 -10.96 -10.45
N LEU A 217 10.42 -9.95 -9.78
CA LEU A 217 8.96 -9.80 -9.69
C LEU A 217 8.33 -9.32 -11.01
N TYR A 218 9.04 -8.53 -11.80
CA TYR A 218 8.62 -8.20 -13.16
C TYR A 218 8.56 -9.45 -14.03
N ALA A 219 9.59 -10.29 -13.99
CA ALA A 219 9.60 -11.56 -14.71
C ALA A 219 8.49 -12.53 -14.27
N LYS A 220 8.03 -12.43 -13.02
CA LYS A 220 6.89 -13.21 -12.49
C LYS A 220 5.52 -12.58 -12.80
N GLY A 221 5.43 -11.30 -13.17
CA GLY A 221 4.19 -10.59 -13.44
C GLY A 221 3.53 -9.93 -12.21
N LEU A 222 4.29 -9.69 -11.13
CA LEU A 222 3.82 -8.89 -9.98
C LEU A 222 4.19 -7.41 -10.08
N VAL A 223 5.26 -7.08 -10.79
CA VAL A 223 5.63 -5.72 -11.17
C VAL A 223 5.16 -5.51 -12.60
N ASP A 224 4.44 -4.42 -12.85
CA ASP A 224 3.84 -4.12 -14.16
C ASP A 224 4.81 -3.33 -15.05
N VAL A 225 5.65 -2.47 -14.44
CA VAL A 225 6.64 -1.66 -15.14
C VAL A 225 7.97 -1.74 -14.40
N LEU A 226 9.02 -2.14 -15.13
CA LEU A 226 10.37 -2.20 -14.61
C LEU A 226 11.14 -0.95 -15.04
N ALA A 227 11.70 -0.24 -14.08
CA ALA A 227 12.55 0.93 -14.30
C ALA A 227 14.01 0.61 -13.96
N ASP A 228 14.95 1.26 -14.64
CA ASP A 228 16.32 1.26 -14.19
C ASP A 228 16.46 2.04 -12.87
N ASP A 229 17.47 1.71 -12.07
CA ASP A 229 17.67 2.33 -10.75
C ASP A 229 17.85 3.85 -10.89
N GLY A 230 17.11 4.60 -10.10
CA GLY A 230 17.04 6.07 -10.17
C GLY A 230 16.18 6.62 -11.31
N GLN A 231 15.49 5.78 -12.10
CA GLN A 231 14.60 6.19 -13.19
C GLN A 231 13.12 5.89 -12.90
N GLY A 232 12.77 5.54 -11.68
CA GLY A 232 11.41 5.15 -11.32
C GLY A 232 10.37 6.21 -11.63
N GLU A 233 10.60 7.49 -11.31
CA GLU A 233 9.65 8.58 -11.61
C GLU A 233 9.54 8.85 -13.12
N ALA A 234 10.65 8.79 -13.86
CA ALA A 234 10.61 8.92 -15.31
C ALA A 234 9.80 7.81 -15.97
N ALA A 235 9.98 6.56 -15.51
CA ALA A 235 9.20 5.42 -15.99
C ALA A 235 7.70 5.55 -15.64
N LEU A 236 7.38 6.12 -14.49
CA LEU A 236 6.00 6.41 -14.08
C LEU A 236 5.36 7.45 -15.01
N HIS A 237 6.04 8.56 -15.30
CA HIS A 237 5.52 9.58 -16.22
C HIS A 237 5.36 9.01 -17.63
N ASP A 238 6.29 8.17 -18.10
CA ASP A 238 6.16 7.47 -19.39
C ASP A 238 4.95 6.55 -19.40
N TYR A 239 4.73 5.78 -18.35
CA TYR A 239 3.55 4.94 -18.19
C TYR A 239 2.27 5.77 -18.25
N VAL A 240 2.16 6.86 -17.47
CA VAL A 240 1.00 7.74 -17.44
C VAL A 240 0.70 8.32 -18.81
N ARG A 241 1.72 8.81 -19.56
CA ARG A 241 1.54 9.32 -20.92
C ARG A 241 1.01 8.26 -21.90
N GLN A 242 1.44 7.01 -21.76
CA GLN A 242 0.94 5.91 -22.63
C GLN A 242 -0.45 5.45 -22.21
N HIS A 243 -0.70 5.34 -20.92
CA HIS A 243 -1.97 4.91 -20.33
C HIS A 243 -3.09 5.90 -20.64
N SER A 244 -2.83 7.20 -20.53
CA SER A 244 -3.84 8.25 -20.78
C SER A 244 -4.42 8.22 -22.19
N ARG A 245 -3.64 7.75 -23.18
CA ARG A 245 -4.11 7.57 -24.57
C ARG A 245 -5.17 6.47 -24.75
N LYS A 246 -5.26 5.55 -23.77
CA LYS A 246 -6.15 4.39 -23.79
C LYS A 246 -7.01 4.28 -22.53
N VAL A 247 -7.25 5.41 -21.86
CA VAL A 247 -7.89 5.46 -20.52
C VAL A 247 -9.23 4.71 -20.47
N ASN A 248 -10.05 4.82 -21.51
CA ASN A 248 -11.34 4.14 -21.53
C ASN A 248 -11.20 2.60 -21.57
N THR A 249 -10.21 2.09 -22.31
CA THR A 249 -9.93 0.64 -22.36
C THR A 249 -9.41 0.16 -21.02
N HIS A 250 -8.47 0.89 -20.39
CA HIS A 250 -7.93 0.54 -19.08
C HIS A 250 -9.03 0.53 -18.01
N ARG A 251 -9.89 1.54 -17.98
CA ARG A 251 -11.06 1.58 -17.07
C ARG A 251 -12.04 0.41 -17.30
N ALA A 252 -12.26 0.04 -18.56
CA ALA A 252 -13.10 -1.12 -18.87
C ALA A 252 -12.48 -2.43 -18.33
N LEU A 253 -11.17 -2.62 -18.54
CA LEU A 253 -10.44 -3.79 -18.01
C LEU A 253 -10.42 -3.80 -16.48
N GLN A 254 -10.23 -2.66 -15.82
CA GLN A 254 -10.32 -2.52 -14.37
C GLN A 254 -11.69 -3.00 -13.87
N ARG A 255 -12.78 -2.49 -14.43
CA ARG A 255 -14.15 -2.91 -14.07
C ARG A 255 -14.40 -4.40 -14.32
N ILE A 256 -13.81 -4.97 -15.36
CA ILE A 256 -13.88 -6.42 -15.62
C ILE A 256 -13.19 -7.19 -14.51
N ARG A 257 -11.97 -6.79 -14.10
CA ARG A 257 -11.26 -7.42 -12.98
C ARG A 257 -12.06 -7.33 -11.67
N ASP A 258 -12.59 -6.15 -11.36
CA ASP A 258 -13.41 -5.93 -10.15
C ASP A 258 -14.70 -6.76 -10.14
N THR A 259 -15.20 -7.14 -11.32
CA THR A 259 -16.38 -7.99 -11.44
C THR A 259 -16.01 -9.49 -11.33
N HIS A 260 -14.91 -9.90 -11.94
CA HIS A 260 -14.53 -11.32 -12.02
C HIS A 260 -13.83 -11.84 -10.77
N GLU A 261 -12.92 -11.03 -10.22
CA GLU A 261 -12.08 -11.41 -9.08
C GLU A 261 -11.99 -10.29 -8.04
N PRO A 262 -13.12 -9.80 -7.51
CA PRO A 262 -13.11 -8.69 -6.57
C PRO A 262 -12.31 -9.04 -5.32
N VAL A 263 -11.51 -8.11 -4.84
CA VAL A 263 -10.96 -8.19 -3.48
C VAL A 263 -12.04 -7.66 -2.54
N ARG A 264 -12.58 -8.53 -1.67
CA ARG A 264 -13.65 -8.15 -0.75
C ARG A 264 -13.08 -7.72 0.60
N TYR A 265 -13.66 -6.68 1.16
CA TYR A 265 -13.25 -6.18 2.48
C TYR A 265 -13.34 -7.26 3.57
N GLU A 266 -14.43 -8.04 3.55
CA GLU A 266 -14.69 -9.10 4.54
C GLU A 266 -13.66 -10.23 4.46
N GLU A 267 -13.14 -10.56 3.27
CA GLU A 267 -12.09 -11.58 3.14
C GLU A 267 -10.78 -11.11 3.78
N LEU A 268 -10.42 -9.82 3.62
CA LEU A 268 -9.24 -9.25 4.25
C LEU A 268 -9.39 -9.21 5.78
N LEU A 269 -10.57 -8.86 6.29
CA LEU A 269 -10.86 -8.91 7.73
C LEU A 269 -10.79 -10.33 8.29
N SER A 270 -11.25 -11.33 7.53
CA SER A 270 -11.14 -12.73 7.94
C SER A 270 -9.68 -13.16 8.08
N ILE A 271 -8.79 -12.70 7.18
CA ILE A 271 -7.35 -12.94 7.27
C ILE A 271 -6.76 -12.28 8.52
N VAL A 272 -7.15 -11.05 8.84
CA VAL A 272 -6.73 -10.37 10.08
C VAL A 272 -7.10 -11.20 11.32
N ASN A 273 -8.30 -11.76 11.37
CA ASN A 273 -8.71 -12.60 12.49
C ASN A 273 -7.85 -13.85 12.63
N ILE A 274 -7.61 -14.59 11.52
CA ILE A 274 -6.72 -15.75 11.51
C ILE A 274 -5.30 -15.35 11.93
N TRP A 275 -4.82 -14.19 11.45
CA TRP A 275 -3.50 -13.66 11.80
C TRP A 275 -3.40 -13.31 13.29
N CYS A 276 -4.44 -12.70 13.88
CA CYS A 276 -4.49 -12.39 15.31
C CYS A 276 -4.45 -13.66 16.16
N ASP A 277 -5.18 -14.71 15.77
CA ASP A 277 -5.17 -15.98 16.48
C ASP A 277 -3.76 -16.61 16.44
N ALA A 278 -3.15 -16.70 15.27
CA ALA A 278 -1.78 -17.18 15.11
C ALA A 278 -0.76 -16.33 15.90
N ALA A 279 -0.95 -15.00 15.94
CA ALA A 279 -0.08 -14.10 16.70
C ALA A 279 -0.16 -14.34 18.22
N MET A 280 -1.36 -14.64 18.74
CA MET A 280 -1.53 -14.97 20.17
C MET A 280 -0.89 -16.30 20.57
N ASP A 281 -0.60 -17.18 19.63
CA ASP A 281 0.07 -18.47 19.85
C ASP A 281 1.60 -18.40 19.72
N LEU A 282 2.15 -17.22 19.39
CA LEU A 282 3.60 -17.06 19.29
C LEU A 282 4.31 -17.33 20.60
N THR A 283 5.39 -18.10 20.50
CA THR A 283 6.30 -18.40 21.60
C THR A 283 7.26 -17.25 21.89
N GLU A 284 7.82 -17.17 23.10
CA GLU A 284 8.82 -16.17 23.45
C GLU A 284 10.08 -16.25 22.55
N THR A 285 10.42 -17.43 22.02
CA THR A 285 11.51 -17.60 21.05
C THR A 285 11.23 -16.85 19.76
N GLN A 286 9.99 -16.93 19.24
CA GLN A 286 9.56 -16.24 18.03
C GLN A 286 9.48 -14.71 18.25
N LEU A 287 9.00 -14.28 19.43
CA LEU A 287 9.01 -12.86 19.81
C LEU A 287 10.44 -12.28 19.89
N LYS A 288 11.42 -13.05 20.39
CA LYS A 288 12.82 -12.65 20.37
C LYS A 288 13.40 -12.53 18.96
N LEU A 289 12.96 -13.34 17.99
CA LEU A 289 13.34 -13.17 16.59
C LEU A 289 12.77 -11.86 16.03
N MET A 290 11.50 -11.57 16.29
CA MET A 290 10.86 -10.29 15.91
C MET A 290 11.61 -9.09 16.52
N GLU A 291 12.02 -9.17 17.78
CA GLU A 291 12.79 -8.14 18.48
C GLU A 291 14.17 -7.88 17.82
N ARG A 292 14.83 -8.93 17.32
CA ARG A 292 16.08 -8.76 16.55
C ARG A 292 15.86 -8.02 15.23
N LEU A 293 14.73 -8.29 14.54
CA LEU A 293 14.36 -7.58 13.32
C LEU A 293 14.10 -6.10 13.61
N VAL A 294 13.35 -5.75 14.65
CA VAL A 294 13.13 -4.35 15.07
C VAL A 294 14.44 -3.62 15.30
N ARG A 295 15.37 -4.26 16.05
CA ARG A 295 16.71 -3.67 16.30
C ARG A 295 17.51 -3.48 15.00
N ALA A 296 17.42 -4.42 14.07
CA ALA A 296 18.09 -4.32 12.78
C ALA A 296 17.52 -3.18 11.93
N GLN A 297 16.19 -3.03 11.89
CA GLN A 297 15.51 -1.92 11.22
C GLN A 297 15.95 -0.56 11.80
N GLY A 298 15.94 -0.41 13.13
CA GLY A 298 16.37 0.82 13.79
C GLY A 298 17.82 1.20 13.52
N LYS A 299 18.75 0.22 13.56
CA LYS A 299 20.18 0.47 13.21
C LYS A 299 20.35 0.94 11.75
N ARG A 300 19.59 0.34 10.85
CA ARG A 300 19.64 0.69 9.44
C ARG A 300 19.13 2.12 9.19
N MET A 301 18.02 2.50 9.81
CA MET A 301 17.48 3.86 9.67
C MET A 301 18.47 4.91 10.19
N ALA A 302 19.14 4.67 11.32
CA ALA A 302 20.18 5.54 11.82
C ALA A 302 21.38 5.71 10.85
N GLN A 303 21.66 4.69 10.02
CA GLN A 303 22.70 4.77 8.98
C GLN A 303 22.25 5.59 7.77
N VAL A 304 20.98 5.47 7.37
CA VAL A 304 20.38 6.25 6.27
C VAL A 304 20.36 7.73 6.65
N ASP A 305 19.89 8.09 7.84
CA ASP A 305 19.86 9.47 8.34
C ASP A 305 21.27 10.06 8.42
N GLY A 306 22.24 9.31 8.91
CA GLY A 306 23.64 9.74 8.98
C GLY A 306 24.31 9.91 7.61
N ALA A 307 23.88 9.21 6.58
CA ALA A 307 24.35 9.36 5.21
C ALA A 307 23.73 10.60 4.54
N THR A 308 22.44 10.83 4.75
CA THR A 308 21.71 11.98 4.21
C THR A 308 22.25 13.30 4.78
N HIS A 309 22.58 13.37 6.07
CA HIS A 309 23.18 14.54 6.71
C HIS A 309 24.60 14.82 6.19
N ARG A 310 25.37 13.78 5.81
CA ARG A 310 26.72 13.97 5.24
C ARG A 310 26.71 14.38 3.78
N ALA A 311 25.68 14.06 3.03
CA ALA A 311 25.52 14.47 1.63
C ALA A 311 24.97 15.91 1.49
N ALA A 312 24.34 16.44 2.55
CA ALA A 312 23.79 17.80 2.60
C ALA A 312 24.74 18.85 3.23
N ALA A 313 25.90 18.42 3.77
CA ALA A 313 26.95 19.26 4.36
C ALA A 313 28.15 19.39 3.40
#